data_d3f4ec23c1567871ed6a92de7259a59e
#
_entry.id   d3f4ec23c1567871ed6a92de7259a59e
#
_cell.length_a   1.000
_cell.length_b   1.000
_cell.length_c   1.000
_cell.angle_alpha   90.00
_cell.angle_beta   90.00
_cell.angle_gamma   90.00
#
_symmetry.space_group_name_H-M   'P 1'
#
loop_
_entity.id
_entity.type
_entity.pdbx_description
1 polymer ?
#
loop_
_entity_poly.entity_id
_entity_poly.type
_entity_poly.pdbx_seq_one_letter_code
_entity_poly.pdbx_strand_id
1 'polypeptide(L)'
;MNFSDKIKFQREQNHLTQKELAELVGVSQRAIAAYESSGTIARISTMRKLAHALNVSYDYLKHDEITDPSYGIEKMDYIDEVNGQLGEKGARDINEILEANR
;
A
#
# COMPACT_ATOMS: atom_id res chain seq x y z
N MET A 1 6.19 7.26 14.05
CA MET A 1 4.77 6.88 13.94
C MET A 1 4.65 5.37 13.83
N ASN A 2 3.71 4.82 14.55
CA ASN A 2 3.42 3.40 14.41
C ASN A 2 2.43 3.17 13.26
N PHE A 3 2.08 1.92 13.03
CA PHE A 3 1.18 1.55 11.94
C PHE A 3 -0.15 2.33 12.02
N SER A 4 -0.74 2.38 13.21
CA SER A 4 -2.04 3.05 13.39
C SER A 4 -1.96 4.52 13.02
N ASP A 5 -0.92 5.19 13.48
CA ASP A 5 -0.73 6.62 13.19
C ASP A 5 -0.51 6.83 11.70
N LYS A 6 0.27 5.95 11.07
CA LYS A 6 0.56 6.07 9.65
C LYS A 6 -0.69 5.90 8.79
N ILE A 7 -1.52 4.92 9.14
CA ILE A 7 -2.77 4.70 8.39
C ILE A 7 -3.65 5.95 8.46
N LYS A 8 -3.86 6.46 9.67
CA LYS A 8 -4.72 7.63 9.85
C LYS A 8 -4.16 8.85 9.13
N PHE A 9 -2.87 9.10 9.34
CA PHE A 9 -2.23 10.26 8.74
C PHE A 9 -2.29 10.21 7.22
N GLN A 10 -1.92 9.08 6.64
CA GLN A 10 -1.90 8.95 5.18
C GLN A 10 -3.32 8.96 4.60
N ARG A 11 -4.28 8.41 5.32
CA ARG A 11 -5.67 8.49 4.88
C ARG A 11 -6.12 9.94 4.78
N GLU A 12 -5.80 10.72 5.81
CA GLU A 12 -6.17 12.14 5.82
C GLU A 12 -5.42 12.93 4.75
N GLN A 13 -4.16 12.59 4.52
CA GLN A 13 -3.39 13.24 3.46
C GLN A 13 -3.96 12.96 2.08
N ASN A 14 -4.60 11.82 1.91
CA ASN A 14 -5.24 11.46 0.65
C ASN A 14 -6.70 11.88 0.61
N HIS A 15 -7.16 12.62 1.63
CA HIS A 15 -8.51 13.15 1.69
C HIS A 15 -9.58 12.05 1.64
N LEU A 16 -9.30 10.93 2.28
CA LEU A 16 -10.22 9.80 2.30
C LEU A 16 -10.89 9.69 3.66
N THR A 17 -12.17 9.33 3.66
CA THR A 17 -12.84 8.93 4.89
C THR A 17 -12.46 7.48 5.21
N GLN A 18 -12.72 7.05 6.44
CA GLN A 18 -12.51 5.65 6.79
C GLN A 18 -13.33 4.74 5.88
N LYS A 19 -14.54 5.15 5.56
CA LYS A 19 -15.42 4.36 4.69
C LYS A 19 -14.84 4.24 3.29
N GLU A 20 -14.33 5.35 2.76
CA GLU A 20 -13.74 5.34 1.42
C GLU A 20 -12.50 4.45 1.37
N LEU A 21 -11.65 4.56 2.37
CA LEU A 21 -10.48 3.70 2.42
C LEU A 21 -10.87 2.24 2.54
N ALA A 22 -11.88 1.94 3.36
CA ALA A 22 -12.38 0.58 3.51
C ALA A 22 -12.84 0.01 2.16
N GLU A 23 -13.55 0.82 1.40
CA GLU A 23 -14.03 0.39 0.09
C GLU A 23 -12.88 0.12 -0.87
N LEU A 24 -11.88 0.99 -0.86
CA LEU A 24 -10.71 0.81 -1.74
C LEU A 24 -9.94 -0.47 -1.40
N VAL A 25 -9.87 -0.80 -0.13
CA VAL A 25 -9.07 -1.93 0.34
C VAL A 25 -9.88 -3.23 0.38
N GLY A 26 -11.20 -3.11 0.39
CA GLY A 26 -12.05 -4.29 0.43
C GLY A 26 -12.24 -4.86 1.83
N VAL A 27 -12.21 -3.99 2.84
CA VAL A 27 -12.47 -4.38 4.23
C VAL A 27 -13.60 -3.53 4.78
N SER A 28 -14.06 -3.84 5.99
CA SER A 28 -15.11 -3.06 6.62
C SER A 28 -14.56 -1.74 7.16
N GLN A 29 -15.44 -0.75 7.29
CA GLN A 29 -15.04 0.49 7.91
C GLN A 29 -14.60 0.26 9.36
N ARG A 30 -15.24 -0.70 10.04
CA ARG A 30 -14.84 -1.06 11.40
C ARG A 30 -13.40 -1.54 11.45
N ALA A 31 -12.96 -2.28 10.41
CA ALA A 31 -11.58 -2.74 10.36
C ALA A 31 -10.62 -1.55 10.24
N ILE A 32 -10.95 -0.59 9.38
CA ILE A 32 -10.11 0.61 9.25
C ILE A 32 -10.06 1.35 10.58
N ALA A 33 -11.21 1.52 11.24
CA ALA A 33 -11.24 2.19 12.53
C ALA A 33 -10.36 1.47 13.55
N ALA A 34 -10.37 0.15 13.56
CA ALA A 34 -9.54 -0.64 14.46
C ALA A 34 -8.06 -0.45 14.15
N TYR A 35 -7.70 -0.42 12.88
CA TYR A 35 -6.29 -0.18 12.51
C TYR A 35 -5.83 1.18 13.01
N GLU A 36 -6.71 2.17 13.02
CA GLU A 36 -6.32 3.53 13.40
C GLU A 36 -6.36 3.79 14.90
N SER A 37 -7.08 3.00 15.67
CA SER A 37 -7.31 3.34 17.08
C SER A 37 -6.90 2.29 18.08
N SER A 38 -6.98 1.01 17.73
CA SER A 38 -6.80 -0.04 18.73
C SER A 38 -5.47 -0.77 18.65
N GLY A 39 -4.58 -0.33 17.79
CA GLY A 39 -3.28 -0.99 17.64
C GLY A 39 -3.36 -2.30 16.89
N THR A 40 -4.52 -2.62 16.34
CA THR A 40 -4.66 -3.82 15.52
C THR A 40 -3.82 -3.69 14.27
N ILE A 41 -3.04 -4.71 13.98
CA ILE A 41 -2.17 -4.73 12.80
C ILE A 41 -2.85 -5.53 11.71
N ALA A 42 -2.86 -4.97 10.52
CA ALA A 42 -3.46 -5.67 9.38
C ALA A 42 -2.57 -6.83 8.95
N ARG A 43 -3.19 -7.87 8.44
CA ARG A 43 -2.42 -8.98 7.85
C ARG A 43 -1.70 -8.47 6.60
N ILE A 44 -0.71 -9.25 6.17
CA ILE A 44 0.16 -8.81 5.07
C ILE A 44 -0.62 -8.44 3.82
N SER A 45 -1.57 -9.26 3.42
CA SER A 45 -2.33 -8.99 2.20
C SER A 45 -3.11 -7.68 2.29
N THR A 46 -3.70 -7.43 3.44
CA THR A 46 -4.45 -6.18 3.66
C THR A 46 -3.51 -4.99 3.73
N MET A 47 -2.35 -5.17 4.39
CA MET A 47 -1.38 -4.10 4.50
C MET A 47 -0.85 -3.69 3.13
N ARG A 48 -0.66 -4.64 2.22
CA ARG A 48 -0.25 -4.32 0.85
C ARG A 48 -1.31 -3.51 0.12
N LYS A 49 -2.58 -3.86 0.32
CA LYS A 49 -3.68 -3.10 -0.27
C LYS A 49 -3.79 -1.71 0.31
N LEU A 50 -3.58 -1.59 1.61
CA LEU A 50 -3.54 -0.29 2.27
C LEU A 50 -2.43 0.57 1.70
N ALA A 51 -1.25 0.01 1.56
CA ALA A 51 -0.12 0.74 1.01
C ALA A 51 -0.43 1.26 -0.39
N HIS A 52 -1.00 0.41 -1.22
CA HIS A 52 -1.37 0.80 -2.57
C HIS A 52 -2.41 1.92 -2.57
N ALA A 53 -3.45 1.77 -1.76
CA ALA A 53 -4.52 2.76 -1.69
C ALA A 53 -4.03 4.11 -1.17
N LEU A 54 -3.04 4.08 -0.30
CA LEU A 54 -2.51 5.29 0.33
C LEU A 54 -1.27 5.85 -0.39
N ASN A 55 -0.85 5.20 -1.45
CA ASN A 55 0.32 5.62 -2.25
C ASN A 55 1.61 5.65 -1.43
N VAL A 56 1.78 4.66 -0.58
CA VAL A 56 3.02 4.48 0.18
C VAL A 56 3.48 3.04 -0.01
N SER A 57 4.74 2.77 0.36
CA SER A 57 5.26 1.42 0.23
C SER A 57 4.76 0.54 1.38
N TYR A 58 4.74 -0.76 1.12
CA TYR A 58 4.46 -1.74 2.17
C TYR A 58 5.48 -1.60 3.32
N ASP A 59 6.75 -1.40 2.96
CA ASP A 59 7.80 -1.28 3.97
C ASP A 59 7.57 -0.08 4.89
N TYR A 60 7.11 1.03 4.33
CA TYR A 60 6.80 2.19 5.15
C TYR A 60 5.74 1.86 6.21
N LEU A 61 4.70 1.15 5.81
CA LEU A 61 3.64 0.79 6.75
C LEU A 61 4.09 -0.26 7.76
N LYS A 62 4.91 -1.21 7.32
CA LYS A 62 5.30 -2.33 8.15
C LYS A 62 6.33 -1.96 9.21
N HIS A 63 7.22 -1.03 8.90
CA HIS A 63 8.35 -0.72 9.77
C HIS A 63 8.19 0.66 10.39
N ASP A 64 7.99 0.70 11.70
CA ASP A 64 7.80 1.97 12.42
C ASP A 64 8.99 2.90 12.30
N GLU A 65 10.18 2.34 12.16
CA GLU A 65 11.40 3.13 12.05
C GLU A 65 11.53 3.86 10.72
N ILE A 66 10.76 3.47 9.71
CA ILE A 66 10.75 4.18 8.45
C ILE A 66 9.73 5.29 8.56
N THR A 67 10.21 6.53 8.60
CA THR A 67 9.36 7.68 8.87
C THR A 67 9.02 8.50 7.63
N ASP A 68 9.74 8.29 6.52
CA ASP A 68 9.52 9.04 5.30
C ASP A 68 8.49 8.34 4.42
N PRO A 69 7.31 8.95 4.21
CA PRO A 69 6.27 8.31 3.40
C PRO A 69 6.69 8.05 1.95
N SER A 70 7.72 8.73 1.46
CA SER A 70 8.17 8.50 0.10
C SER A 70 9.12 7.29 -0.01
N TYR A 71 9.49 6.71 1.13
CA TYR A 71 10.38 5.57 1.13
C TYR A 71 9.81 4.44 0.30
N GLY A 72 10.58 3.96 -0.65
CA GLY A 72 10.19 2.79 -1.44
C GLY A 72 9.20 3.06 -2.56
N ILE A 73 8.84 4.31 -2.78
CA ILE A 73 7.85 4.65 -3.81
C ILE A 73 8.31 4.17 -5.20
N GLU A 74 9.55 4.42 -5.54
CA GLU A 74 10.06 4.01 -6.84
C GLU A 74 9.97 2.50 -7.02
N LYS A 75 10.31 1.78 -5.95
CA LYS A 75 10.26 0.33 -5.98
C LYS A 75 8.82 -0.16 -6.09
N MET A 76 7.91 0.54 -5.42
CA MET A 76 6.50 0.21 -5.50
C MET A 76 5.97 0.40 -6.92
N ASP A 77 6.35 1.49 -7.56
CA ASP A 77 5.93 1.76 -8.92
C ASP A 77 6.44 0.69 -9.88
N TYR A 78 7.66 0.26 -9.68
CA TYR A 78 8.22 -0.80 -10.50
C TYR A 78 7.41 -2.08 -10.34
N ILE A 79 7.07 -2.42 -9.11
CA ILE A 79 6.30 -3.61 -8.84
C ILE A 79 4.90 -3.51 -9.44
N ASP A 80 4.27 -2.36 -9.35
CA ASP A 80 2.98 -2.14 -9.95
C ASP A 80 3.04 -2.32 -11.47
N GLU A 81 4.07 -1.77 -12.08
CA GLU A 81 4.24 -1.91 -13.50
C GLU A 81 4.40 -3.37 -13.89
N VAL A 82 5.19 -4.10 -13.14
CA VAL A 82 5.44 -5.50 -13.43
C VAL A 82 4.23 -6.36 -13.12
N ASN A 83 3.61 -6.16 -11.97
CA ASN A 83 2.53 -7.02 -11.52
C ASN A 83 1.16 -6.53 -11.91
N GLY A 84 0.97 -5.23 -12.01
CA GLY A 84 -0.32 -4.67 -12.38
C GLY A 84 -0.53 -4.74 -13.85
N GLN A 85 0.45 -4.32 -14.60
CA GLN A 85 0.35 -4.31 -16.04
C GLN A 85 0.63 -5.67 -16.63
N LEU A 86 1.58 -6.36 -16.08
CA LEU A 86 2.02 -7.63 -16.57
C LEU A 86 1.59 -8.77 -15.70
N GLY A 87 0.99 -8.47 -14.59
CA GLY A 87 0.56 -9.52 -13.70
C GLY A 87 -0.25 -10.55 -14.41
N GLU A 88 -1.11 -10.09 -15.25
CA GLU A 88 -1.93 -10.96 -16.06
C GLU A 88 -1.15 -11.54 -17.21
N LYS A 89 -0.18 -10.85 -17.68
CA LYS A 89 0.71 -11.35 -18.71
C LYS A 89 1.92 -11.99 -18.09
N GLY A 90 2.02 -11.76 -16.84
CA GLY A 90 2.92 -12.51 -16.04
C GLY A 90 4.38 -12.32 -16.32
N ALA A 91 5.06 -13.37 -16.09
CA ALA A 91 6.51 -13.37 -16.14
C ALA A 91 7.02 -13.11 -17.56
N ARG A 92 6.25 -13.50 -18.54
CA ARG A 92 6.65 -13.19 -19.90
C ARG A 92 6.99 -11.72 -19.99
N ASP A 93 6.18 -10.97 -19.32
CA ASP A 93 6.27 -9.55 -19.50
C ASP A 93 7.30 -8.91 -18.60
N ILE A 94 7.71 -9.58 -17.55
CA ILE A 94 8.84 -9.11 -16.79
C ILE A 94 10.04 -9.10 -17.69
N ASN A 95 10.29 -10.18 -18.39
CA ASN A 95 11.39 -10.24 -19.34
C ASN A 95 11.18 -9.25 -20.46
N GLU A 96 9.98 -9.16 -20.94
CA GLU A 96 9.67 -8.25 -22.03
C GLU A 96 9.91 -6.81 -21.62
N ILE A 97 9.49 -6.46 -20.42
CA ILE A 97 9.75 -5.12 -19.92
C ILE A 97 11.22 -4.85 -19.78
N LEU A 98 11.93 -5.79 -19.22
CA LEU A 98 13.37 -5.64 -19.08
C LEU A 98 14.03 -5.53 -20.44
N GLU A 99 13.55 -6.26 -21.41
CA GLU A 99 14.09 -6.21 -22.74
C GLU A 99 13.73 -4.91 -23.43
N ALA A 100 12.52 -4.46 -23.24
CA ALA A 100 12.09 -3.21 -23.85
C ALA A 100 12.85 -2.03 -23.31
N ASN A 101 13.34 -2.14 -22.10
CA ASN A 101 14.08 -1.07 -21.47
C ASN A 101 15.58 -1.17 -21.65
N ARG A 102 16.02 -2.10 -22.43
CA ARG A 102 17.43 -2.26 -22.72
C ARG A 102 17.86 -1.35 -23.83
#